data_7af96161d091a9df29c44acc91f4c686
#
_entry.id   7af96161d091a9df29c44acc91f4c686
#
_cell.length_a   1.000
_cell.length_b   1.000
_cell.length_c   1.000
_cell.angle_alpha   90.00
_cell.angle_beta   90.00
_cell.angle_gamma   90.00
#
_symmetry.space_group_name_H-M   'P 1'
#
loop_
_entity.id
_entity.type
_entity.pdbx_description
1 polymer ?
#
loop_
_entity_poly.entity_id
_entity_poly.type
_entity_poly.pdbx_seq_one_letter_code
_entity_poly.pdbx_strand_id
1 'polypeptide(L)'
;MTTPNRVKPKTSKLLRPSARVGQLFVLDLSGNRVLAMNPDGSSKRVIVTDCPHPDGIVVDAEAGHIYWTNMGVPNLDDGYIERSDLDGANRKTIIPKGVTYTPKQIHLDKANGKLYWSDREGMRVMRSSLDGSQAEILVQTGQGEVDRCDQTRWCVGITIDPKRGHIYWTQKGPDNAELGRIFRASIEIPKGQTAANRTDIKVIFDCLPEPIDLELDLENRILYWTDRGDPPRGNTVNRAPIDGAPEDLRSSEIVLNHLMEGIGIALDVPGNRMFVTDLAGSIYSANLDGSDKRPFLQTQGNLTGVAYAEI
;
A
#
# COMPACT_ATOMS: atom_id res chain seq x y z
N MET A 1 21.52 41.93 -61.37
CA MET A 1 20.47 41.98 -60.29
C MET A 1 20.26 40.53 -59.85
N THR A 2 20.89 40.12 -58.76
CA THR A 2 20.83 38.79 -58.22
C THR A 2 19.84 38.78 -57.04
N THR A 3 18.78 37.99 -57.11
CA THR A 3 17.77 37.80 -56.09
C THR A 3 18.30 36.92 -54.96
N PRO A 4 18.06 37.27 -53.66
CA PRO A 4 18.52 36.48 -52.54
C PRO A 4 17.61 35.26 -52.29
N ASN A 5 18.24 34.09 -52.10
CA ASN A 5 17.63 32.81 -51.70
C ASN A 5 17.04 32.93 -50.29
N ARG A 6 15.74 32.76 -50.17
CA ARG A 6 15.04 32.69 -48.89
C ARG A 6 15.14 31.29 -48.29
N VAL A 7 15.96 31.10 -47.26
CA VAL A 7 16.01 29.87 -46.46
C VAL A 7 14.76 29.74 -45.63
N LYS A 8 13.98 28.69 -45.86
CA LYS A 8 12.79 28.35 -45.00
C LYS A 8 13.26 27.82 -43.65
N PRO A 9 12.68 28.27 -42.56
CA PRO A 9 13.03 27.72 -41.21
C PRO A 9 12.54 26.26 -41.13
N LYS A 10 13.42 25.36 -40.65
CA LYS A 10 13.07 23.99 -40.25
C LYS A 10 12.19 24.07 -38.98
N THR A 11 10.91 23.77 -39.13
CA THR A 11 10.02 23.51 -37.99
C THR A 11 10.47 22.24 -37.28
N SER A 12 11.10 22.37 -36.12
CA SER A 12 11.30 21.25 -35.22
C SER A 12 9.92 20.78 -34.76
N LYS A 13 9.53 19.56 -35.12
CA LYS A 13 8.41 18.88 -34.49
C LYS A 13 8.79 18.68 -33.01
N LEU A 14 8.24 19.49 -32.12
CA LEU A 14 8.17 19.18 -30.72
C LEU A 14 7.42 17.85 -30.61
N LEU A 15 8.12 16.79 -30.25
CA LEU A 15 7.51 15.52 -29.84
C LEU A 15 6.61 15.87 -28.65
N ARG A 16 5.29 15.71 -28.83
CA ARG A 16 4.36 15.75 -27.69
C ARG A 16 4.78 14.61 -26.77
N PRO A 17 4.91 14.84 -25.43
CA PRO A 17 5.10 13.73 -24.52
C PRO A 17 4.00 12.69 -24.79
N SER A 18 4.34 11.42 -24.85
CA SER A 18 3.33 10.36 -24.91
C SER A 18 2.38 10.56 -23.74
N ALA A 19 1.07 10.50 -23.98
CA ALA A 19 0.10 10.52 -22.91
C ALA A 19 0.47 9.36 -21.94
N ARG A 20 0.65 9.66 -20.65
CA ARG A 20 0.86 8.65 -19.62
C ARG A 20 -0.36 7.73 -19.61
N VAL A 21 -0.11 6.44 -19.48
CA VAL A 21 -1.16 5.41 -19.46
C VAL A 21 -1.18 4.80 -18.08
N GLY A 22 -2.36 4.72 -17.49
CA GLY A 22 -2.55 4.07 -16.19
C GLY A 22 -2.17 2.59 -16.27
N GLN A 23 -1.46 2.09 -15.26
CA GLN A 23 -1.11 0.69 -15.11
C GLN A 23 -1.34 0.23 -13.67
N LEU A 24 -1.84 -1.02 -13.53
CA LEU A 24 -1.95 -1.72 -12.26
C LEU A 24 -0.80 -2.71 -12.11
N PHE A 25 -0.28 -2.79 -10.90
CA PHE A 25 0.64 -3.83 -10.44
C PHE A 25 -0.04 -4.57 -9.29
N VAL A 26 -0.15 -5.89 -9.40
CA VAL A 26 -0.94 -6.72 -8.47
C VAL A 26 -0.11 -7.90 -8.02
N LEU A 27 -0.17 -8.20 -6.73
CA LEU A 27 0.48 -9.36 -6.13
C LEU A 27 -0.47 -10.55 -6.10
N ASP A 28 -0.04 -11.65 -6.70
CA ASP A 28 -0.72 -12.95 -6.66
C ASP A 28 0.01 -13.82 -5.64
N LEU A 29 -0.55 -13.90 -4.44
CA LEU A 29 -0.02 -14.64 -3.30
C LEU A 29 0.10 -16.13 -3.61
N SER A 30 -0.96 -16.75 -4.13
CA SER A 30 -0.98 -18.18 -4.46
C SER A 30 -0.11 -18.53 -5.67
N GLY A 31 0.07 -17.58 -6.58
CA GLY A 31 0.93 -17.70 -7.74
C GLY A 31 2.40 -17.32 -7.47
N ASN A 32 2.73 -16.78 -6.30
CA ASN A 32 4.06 -16.28 -5.93
C ASN A 32 4.65 -15.34 -7.01
N ARG A 33 3.88 -14.34 -7.44
CA ARG A 33 4.24 -13.50 -8.60
C ARG A 33 3.69 -12.09 -8.54
N VAL A 34 4.28 -11.22 -9.34
CA VAL A 34 3.78 -9.87 -9.63
C VAL A 34 3.16 -9.86 -11.03
N LEU A 35 1.94 -9.35 -11.10
CA LEU A 35 1.21 -9.12 -12.33
C LEU A 35 1.23 -7.63 -12.69
N ALA A 36 1.29 -7.32 -13.99
CA ALA A 36 1.02 -5.97 -14.50
C ALA A 36 -0.10 -6.03 -15.53
N MET A 37 -0.98 -5.03 -15.55
CA MET A 37 -2.11 -4.95 -16.46
C MET A 37 -2.62 -3.52 -16.61
N ASN A 38 -3.45 -3.29 -17.62
CA ASN A 38 -4.20 -2.04 -17.74
C ASN A 38 -5.28 -1.94 -16.64
N PRO A 39 -5.78 -0.72 -16.31
CA PRO A 39 -6.82 -0.55 -15.28
C PRO A 39 -8.18 -1.22 -15.59
N ASP A 40 -8.37 -1.68 -16.81
CA ASP A 40 -9.53 -2.47 -17.24
C ASP A 40 -9.28 -4.00 -17.22
N GLY A 41 -8.10 -4.43 -16.75
CA GLY A 41 -7.68 -5.83 -16.72
C GLY A 41 -7.09 -6.36 -18.02
N SER A 42 -7.11 -5.60 -19.10
CA SER A 42 -6.49 -5.99 -20.36
C SER A 42 -4.96 -5.99 -20.27
N SER A 43 -4.30 -6.60 -21.26
CA SER A 43 -2.83 -6.68 -21.33
C SER A 43 -2.14 -7.30 -20.10
N LYS A 44 -2.87 -8.16 -19.37
CA LYS A 44 -2.34 -8.84 -18.18
C LYS A 44 -1.11 -9.67 -18.53
N ARG A 45 -0.04 -9.48 -17.76
CA ARG A 45 1.22 -10.22 -17.89
C ARG A 45 1.86 -10.48 -16.53
N VAL A 46 2.60 -11.57 -16.41
CA VAL A 46 3.50 -11.82 -15.28
C VAL A 46 4.79 -11.05 -15.53
N ILE A 47 5.23 -10.25 -14.58
CA ILE A 47 6.48 -9.49 -14.69
C ILE A 47 7.58 -9.99 -13.75
N VAL A 48 7.18 -10.59 -12.61
CA VAL A 48 8.12 -11.23 -11.67
C VAL A 48 7.52 -12.55 -11.21
N THR A 49 8.35 -13.59 -11.08
CA THR A 49 8.02 -14.89 -10.48
C THR A 49 8.85 -15.13 -9.22
N ASP A 50 8.57 -16.23 -8.51
CA ASP A 50 9.33 -16.62 -7.32
C ASP A 50 9.35 -15.54 -6.23
N CYS A 51 8.18 -14.96 -5.96
CA CYS A 51 7.93 -14.02 -4.87
C CYS A 51 7.21 -14.76 -3.73
N PRO A 52 7.91 -15.32 -2.73
CA PRO A 52 7.27 -16.16 -1.72
C PRO A 52 6.34 -15.35 -0.82
N HIS A 53 5.04 -15.60 -0.96
CA HIS A 53 3.95 -14.94 -0.26
C HIS A 53 4.03 -13.40 -0.34
N PRO A 54 3.94 -12.81 -1.54
CA PRO A 54 4.00 -11.35 -1.68
C PRO A 54 2.73 -10.70 -1.10
N ASP A 55 2.87 -9.50 -0.47
CA ASP A 55 1.73 -8.87 0.21
C ASP A 55 1.51 -7.39 -0.09
N GLY A 56 2.48 -6.53 0.08
CA GLY A 56 2.39 -5.09 -0.19
C GLY A 56 3.22 -4.67 -1.42
N ILE A 57 2.72 -3.73 -2.21
CA ILE A 57 3.42 -3.23 -3.41
C ILE A 57 3.22 -1.73 -3.59
N VAL A 58 4.28 -1.03 -3.99
CA VAL A 58 4.24 0.38 -4.39
C VAL A 58 5.05 0.62 -5.66
N VAL A 59 4.73 1.72 -6.36
CA VAL A 59 5.33 2.08 -7.65
C VAL A 59 5.95 3.47 -7.58
N ASP A 60 7.21 3.58 -7.98
CA ASP A 60 7.85 4.83 -8.35
C ASP A 60 7.89 4.93 -9.89
N ALA A 61 6.83 5.48 -10.47
CA ALA A 61 6.70 5.59 -11.92
C ALA A 61 7.78 6.49 -12.55
N GLU A 62 8.26 7.50 -11.82
CA GLU A 62 9.28 8.42 -12.31
C GLU A 62 10.67 7.79 -12.32
N ALA A 63 11.01 7.02 -11.27
CA ALA A 63 12.25 6.25 -11.23
C ALA A 63 12.18 4.95 -12.06
N GLY A 64 10.97 4.54 -12.49
CA GLY A 64 10.74 3.31 -13.24
C GLY A 64 10.85 2.05 -12.39
N HIS A 65 10.48 2.11 -11.11
CA HIS A 65 10.66 1.00 -10.17
C HIS A 65 9.34 0.57 -9.50
N ILE A 66 9.25 -0.72 -9.18
CA ILE A 66 8.29 -1.29 -8.23
C ILE A 66 9.04 -1.84 -7.00
N TYR A 67 8.41 -1.75 -5.84
CA TYR A 67 8.89 -2.32 -4.58
C TYR A 67 7.80 -3.20 -4.02
N TRP A 68 8.14 -4.38 -3.51
CA TRP A 68 7.16 -5.28 -2.89
C TRP A 68 7.75 -6.03 -1.71
N THR A 69 6.88 -6.40 -0.80
CA THR A 69 7.21 -7.22 0.37
C THR A 69 7.00 -8.69 0.05
N ASN A 70 7.86 -9.55 0.57
CA ASN A 70 7.71 -10.99 0.60
C ASN A 70 7.62 -11.41 2.06
N MET A 71 6.48 -11.96 2.47
CA MET A 71 6.23 -12.34 3.87
C MET A 71 7.14 -13.49 4.35
N GLY A 72 7.65 -14.28 3.42
CA GLY A 72 8.35 -15.51 3.78
C GLY A 72 7.40 -16.59 4.31
N VAL A 73 7.91 -17.48 5.14
CA VAL A 73 7.13 -18.52 5.79
C VAL A 73 6.61 -17.99 7.14
N PRO A 74 5.31 -18.10 7.44
CA PRO A 74 4.78 -17.67 8.73
C PRO A 74 5.58 -18.21 9.91
N ASN A 75 5.84 -17.37 10.91
CA ASN A 75 6.63 -17.65 12.11
C ASN A 75 8.13 -17.96 11.88
N LEU A 76 8.64 -17.79 10.68
CA LEU A 76 10.08 -17.73 10.41
C LEU A 76 10.49 -16.27 10.20
N ASP A 77 11.67 -15.91 10.71
CA ASP A 77 12.25 -14.58 10.51
C ASP A 77 12.93 -14.50 9.14
N ASP A 78 12.14 -14.72 8.06
CA ASP A 78 12.67 -14.86 6.71
C ASP A 78 12.00 -13.96 5.67
N GLY A 79 11.22 -12.99 6.15
CA GLY A 79 10.65 -11.93 5.32
C GLY A 79 11.71 -10.99 4.74
N TYR A 80 11.42 -10.40 3.59
CA TYR A 80 12.33 -9.48 2.90
C TYR A 80 11.58 -8.58 1.92
N ILE A 81 12.24 -7.49 1.46
CA ILE A 81 11.66 -6.55 0.51
C ILE A 81 12.53 -6.49 -0.73
N GLU A 82 11.90 -6.48 -1.90
CA GLU A 82 12.56 -6.42 -3.19
C GLU A 82 12.15 -5.20 -3.99
N ARG A 83 12.96 -4.91 -4.99
CA ARG A 83 12.73 -3.92 -6.04
C ARG A 83 13.06 -4.50 -7.41
N SER A 84 12.31 -4.09 -8.43
CA SER A 84 12.69 -4.27 -9.85
C SER A 84 12.31 -3.04 -10.67
N ASP A 85 12.67 -3.05 -11.93
CA ASP A 85 12.11 -2.13 -12.91
C ASP A 85 10.62 -2.49 -13.17
N LEU A 86 9.86 -1.60 -13.82
CA LEU A 86 8.42 -1.77 -14.08
C LEU A 86 8.08 -3.01 -14.92
N ASP A 87 9.04 -3.53 -15.67
CA ASP A 87 8.91 -4.76 -16.48
C ASP A 87 9.40 -6.02 -15.76
N GLY A 88 9.88 -5.89 -14.52
CA GLY A 88 10.44 -6.97 -13.71
C GLY A 88 11.96 -7.16 -13.87
N ALA A 89 12.60 -6.42 -14.76
CA ALA A 89 14.06 -6.48 -14.91
C ALA A 89 14.80 -5.91 -13.70
N ASN A 90 16.12 -6.17 -13.62
CA ASN A 90 17.00 -5.62 -12.59
C ASN A 90 16.52 -5.85 -11.15
N ARG A 91 15.85 -7.00 -10.90
CA ARG A 91 15.36 -7.42 -9.58
C ARG A 91 16.49 -7.52 -8.58
N LYS A 92 16.27 -6.97 -7.37
CA LYS A 92 17.22 -7.07 -6.26
C LYS A 92 16.50 -6.99 -4.91
N THR A 93 17.03 -7.68 -3.93
CA THR A 93 16.63 -7.54 -2.53
C THR A 93 17.21 -6.24 -1.96
N ILE A 94 16.34 -5.39 -1.39
CA ILE A 94 16.73 -4.14 -0.73
C ILE A 94 16.70 -4.25 0.80
N ILE A 95 15.75 -4.98 1.36
CA ILE A 95 15.73 -5.33 2.79
C ILE A 95 15.93 -6.84 2.89
N PRO A 96 17.07 -7.32 3.39
CA PRO A 96 17.34 -8.75 3.47
C PRO A 96 16.61 -9.41 4.62
N LYS A 97 16.56 -10.75 4.59
CA LYS A 97 16.07 -11.60 5.70
C LYS A 97 16.79 -11.27 7.00
N GLY A 98 16.05 -11.33 8.13
CA GLY A 98 16.55 -11.00 9.46
C GLY A 98 16.49 -9.51 9.83
N VAL A 99 16.13 -8.62 8.89
CA VAL A 99 15.87 -7.19 9.17
C VAL A 99 14.39 -6.96 9.45
N THR A 100 13.51 -7.65 8.73
CA THR A 100 12.06 -7.63 8.92
C THR A 100 11.56 -9.05 9.05
N TYR A 101 10.55 -9.27 9.90
CA TYR A 101 10.06 -10.61 10.22
C TYR A 101 9.04 -11.08 9.17
N THR A 102 7.89 -10.40 9.09
CA THR A 102 6.81 -10.68 8.12
C THR A 102 6.31 -9.34 7.56
N PRO A 103 7.04 -8.75 6.61
CA PRO A 103 6.63 -7.46 6.05
C PRO A 103 5.30 -7.61 5.31
N LYS A 104 4.37 -6.73 5.64
CA LYS A 104 3.02 -6.64 5.08
C LYS A 104 2.92 -5.46 4.11
N GLN A 105 1.93 -4.59 4.26
CA GLN A 105 1.76 -3.46 3.37
C GLN A 105 2.94 -2.49 3.44
N ILE A 106 3.21 -1.82 2.33
CA ILE A 106 4.36 -0.92 2.14
C ILE A 106 3.88 0.40 1.54
N HIS A 107 4.50 1.50 1.93
CA HIS A 107 4.19 2.85 1.41
C HIS A 107 5.47 3.55 0.95
N LEU A 108 5.36 4.33 -0.13
CA LEU A 108 6.46 5.08 -0.74
C LEU A 108 6.32 6.58 -0.48
N ASP A 109 7.28 7.16 0.26
CA ASP A 109 7.48 8.61 0.32
C ASP A 109 8.54 9.01 -0.72
N LYS A 110 8.08 9.23 -1.92
CA LYS A 110 8.93 9.61 -3.04
C LYS A 110 9.67 10.94 -2.77
N ALA A 111 9.01 11.91 -2.16
CA ALA A 111 9.57 13.25 -1.94
C ALA A 111 10.78 13.21 -0.99
N ASN A 112 10.76 12.32 0.00
CA ASN A 112 11.84 12.17 0.99
C ASN A 112 12.73 10.94 0.73
N GLY A 113 12.46 10.17 -0.34
CA GLY A 113 13.24 9.00 -0.71
C GLY A 113 13.18 7.89 0.33
N LYS A 114 11.99 7.61 0.89
CA LYS A 114 11.78 6.64 1.97
C LYS A 114 10.73 5.60 1.61
N LEU A 115 10.94 4.38 2.12
CA LEU A 115 9.96 3.31 2.18
C LEU A 115 9.53 3.12 3.63
N TYR A 116 8.24 2.86 3.83
CA TYR A 116 7.63 2.53 5.12
C TYR A 116 6.90 1.20 4.97
N TRP A 117 6.96 0.34 5.96
CA TRP A 117 6.21 -0.93 5.95
C TRP A 117 5.80 -1.35 7.34
N SER A 118 4.71 -2.11 7.39
CA SER A 118 4.28 -2.82 8.59
C SER A 118 4.93 -4.20 8.63
N ASP A 119 5.43 -4.60 9.79
CA ASP A 119 6.06 -5.89 10.03
C ASP A 119 5.21 -6.66 11.06
N ARG A 120 4.40 -7.60 10.56
CA ARG A 120 3.29 -8.21 11.30
C ARG A 120 3.76 -8.94 12.54
N GLU A 121 4.44 -10.07 12.40
CA GLU A 121 4.99 -10.83 13.54
C GLU A 121 6.24 -10.19 14.14
N GLY A 122 6.86 -9.25 13.44
CA GLY A 122 7.85 -8.35 14.02
C GLY A 122 7.24 -7.34 14.97
N MET A 123 5.91 -7.15 14.92
CA MET A 123 5.16 -6.20 15.76
C MET A 123 5.72 -4.78 15.68
N ARG A 124 5.96 -4.32 14.43
CA ARG A 124 6.69 -3.07 14.18
C ARG A 124 6.10 -2.31 13.00
N VAL A 125 6.32 -1.00 13.01
CA VAL A 125 6.30 -0.16 11.81
C VAL A 125 7.72 0.28 11.55
N MET A 126 8.18 0.14 10.32
CA MET A 126 9.57 0.35 9.92
C MET A 126 9.69 1.35 8.78
N ARG A 127 10.89 1.93 8.65
CA ARG A 127 11.27 2.84 7.56
C ARG A 127 12.69 2.55 7.09
N SER A 128 12.96 2.80 5.80
CA SER A 128 14.32 2.81 5.24
C SER A 128 14.46 3.84 4.13
N SER A 129 15.68 4.04 3.63
CA SER A 129 15.90 4.67 2.34
C SER A 129 15.46 3.74 1.21
N LEU A 130 15.26 4.25 -0.04
CA LEU A 130 14.78 3.46 -1.20
C LEU A 130 15.75 2.34 -1.61
N ASP A 131 17.01 2.43 -1.22
CA ASP A 131 18.02 1.38 -1.46
C ASP A 131 18.09 0.34 -0.32
N GLY A 132 17.24 0.48 0.70
CA GLY A 132 17.17 -0.36 1.89
C GLY A 132 18.14 0.04 3.00
N SER A 133 19.00 1.03 2.78
CA SER A 133 19.89 1.55 3.82
C SER A 133 19.11 2.28 4.92
N GLN A 134 19.73 2.44 6.08
CA GLN A 134 19.16 3.16 7.23
C GLN A 134 17.80 2.58 7.68
N ALA A 135 17.63 1.25 7.63
CA ALA A 135 16.43 0.62 8.17
C ALA A 135 16.31 0.86 9.68
N GLU A 136 15.16 1.35 10.11
CA GLU A 136 14.89 1.70 11.50
C GLU A 136 13.44 1.38 11.90
N ILE A 137 13.21 1.20 13.20
CA ILE A 137 11.90 0.95 13.78
C ILE A 137 11.30 2.29 14.23
N LEU A 138 10.11 2.61 13.72
CA LEU A 138 9.36 3.82 14.10
C LEU A 138 8.36 3.57 15.23
N VAL A 139 7.75 2.38 15.24
CA VAL A 139 6.79 1.94 16.25
C VAL A 139 7.11 0.49 16.62
N GLN A 140 7.13 0.17 17.92
CA GLN A 140 7.27 -1.18 18.43
C GLN A 140 6.06 -1.49 19.31
N THR A 141 5.22 -2.45 18.90
CA THR A 141 3.97 -2.80 19.60
C THR A 141 4.09 -4.00 20.53
N GLY A 142 5.18 -4.75 20.41
CA GLY A 142 5.47 -5.91 21.26
C GLY A 142 6.89 -6.44 21.06
N GLN A 143 7.32 -7.36 21.91
CA GLN A 143 8.64 -7.99 21.87
C GLN A 143 8.58 -9.45 22.30
N GLY A 144 9.40 -10.29 21.62
CA GLY A 144 9.55 -11.70 21.98
C GLY A 144 8.36 -12.59 21.61
N GLU A 145 8.47 -13.87 21.95
CA GLU A 145 7.51 -14.89 21.51
C GLU A 145 6.12 -14.73 22.13
N VAL A 146 6.05 -14.31 23.40
CA VAL A 146 4.77 -14.17 24.10
C VAL A 146 3.93 -13.08 23.45
N ASP A 147 4.53 -11.90 23.20
CA ASP A 147 3.82 -10.79 22.54
C ASP A 147 3.47 -11.13 21.09
N ARG A 148 4.29 -11.95 20.41
CA ARG A 148 4.04 -12.38 19.03
C ARG A 148 2.78 -13.24 18.89
N CYS A 149 2.39 -13.97 19.94
CA CYS A 149 1.13 -14.71 19.97
C CYS A 149 -0.11 -13.80 20.13
N ASP A 150 0.06 -12.52 20.51
CA ASP A 150 -1.00 -11.55 20.66
C ASP A 150 -1.24 -10.82 19.32
N GLN A 151 -2.22 -11.29 18.55
CA GLN A 151 -2.55 -10.71 17.23
C GLN A 151 -3.01 -9.25 17.31
N THR A 152 -3.39 -8.74 18.47
CA THR A 152 -3.73 -7.32 18.64
C THR A 152 -2.53 -6.38 18.52
N ARG A 153 -1.30 -6.95 18.51
CA ARG A 153 -0.02 -6.23 18.32
C ARG A 153 0.49 -6.24 16.89
N TRP A 154 -0.15 -7.00 16.01
CA TRP A 154 0.29 -7.20 14.62
C TRP A 154 -0.01 -6.00 13.74
N CYS A 155 1.03 -5.33 13.25
CA CYS A 155 0.91 -4.22 12.30
C CYS A 155 0.75 -4.76 10.87
N VAL A 156 -0.24 -4.26 10.11
CA VAL A 156 -0.57 -4.78 8.77
C VAL A 156 -0.55 -3.71 7.69
N GLY A 157 -1.46 -2.75 7.70
CA GLY A 157 -1.53 -1.64 6.75
C GLY A 157 -0.63 -0.48 7.15
N ILE A 158 -0.25 0.35 6.20
CA ILE A 158 0.59 1.54 6.42
C ILE A 158 0.32 2.60 5.37
N THR A 159 0.15 3.84 5.77
CA THR A 159 0.18 5.01 4.89
C THR A 159 0.75 6.23 5.64
N ILE A 160 1.13 7.27 4.93
CA ILE A 160 1.74 8.47 5.53
C ILE A 160 1.13 9.77 5.02
N ASP A 161 1.19 10.79 5.85
CA ASP A 161 1.01 12.20 5.47
C ASP A 161 2.34 12.94 5.68
N PRO A 162 3.21 12.98 4.66
CA PRO A 162 4.53 13.59 4.80
C PRO A 162 4.46 15.10 5.03
N LYS A 163 3.40 15.79 4.56
CA LYS A 163 3.23 17.23 4.75
C LYS A 163 2.96 17.60 6.21
N ARG A 164 2.25 16.74 6.94
CA ARG A 164 1.96 16.92 8.37
C ARG A 164 2.86 16.08 9.26
N GLY A 165 3.72 15.26 8.69
CA GLY A 165 4.65 14.41 9.42
C GLY A 165 3.94 13.31 10.20
N HIS A 166 2.87 12.70 9.65
CA HIS A 166 2.13 11.64 10.31
C HIS A 166 2.27 10.29 9.59
N ILE A 167 2.37 9.22 10.38
CA ILE A 167 2.20 7.82 9.95
C ILE A 167 0.86 7.28 10.46
N TYR A 168 0.23 6.42 9.66
CA TYR A 168 -1.00 5.71 9.98
C TYR A 168 -0.77 4.22 9.75
N TRP A 169 -1.25 3.36 10.65
CA TRP A 169 -1.15 1.91 10.48
C TRP A 169 -2.34 1.20 11.08
N THR A 170 -2.61 -0.01 10.59
CA THR A 170 -3.62 -0.91 11.13
C THR A 170 -3.00 -1.94 12.07
N GLN A 171 -3.74 -2.32 13.09
CA GLN A 171 -3.58 -3.56 13.84
C GLN A 171 -4.89 -4.34 13.71
N LYS A 172 -4.84 -5.46 12.97
CA LYS A 172 -6.08 -6.14 12.58
C LYS A 172 -6.80 -6.87 13.74
N GLY A 173 -6.06 -7.25 14.77
CA GLY A 173 -6.57 -8.14 15.81
C GLY A 173 -6.73 -9.60 15.37
N PRO A 174 -7.25 -10.48 16.24
CA PRO A 174 -7.65 -11.83 15.88
C PRO A 174 -8.82 -11.81 14.88
N ASP A 175 -8.95 -12.89 14.12
CA ASP A 175 -9.96 -13.00 13.08
C ASP A 175 -11.38 -12.83 13.68
N ASN A 176 -12.16 -11.91 13.11
CA ASN A 176 -13.54 -11.57 13.49
C ASN A 176 -13.76 -11.22 14.98
N ALA A 177 -12.71 -10.76 15.68
CA ALA A 177 -12.79 -10.43 17.10
C ALA A 177 -13.29 -9.00 17.38
N GLU A 178 -13.46 -8.16 16.36
CA GLU A 178 -13.77 -6.72 16.49
C GLU A 178 -12.77 -5.96 17.38
N LEU A 179 -11.52 -6.38 17.36
CA LEU A 179 -10.40 -5.76 18.07
C LEU A 179 -9.46 -5.00 17.14
N GLY A 180 -9.85 -4.88 15.87
CA GLY A 180 -9.12 -4.12 14.86
C GLY A 180 -9.07 -2.63 15.18
N ARG A 181 -7.93 -1.99 14.90
CA ARG A 181 -7.69 -0.58 15.19
C ARG A 181 -6.89 0.09 14.08
N ILE A 182 -7.10 1.38 13.92
CA ILE A 182 -6.25 2.25 13.10
C ILE A 182 -5.61 3.28 14.02
N PHE A 183 -4.31 3.45 13.88
CA PHE A 183 -3.49 4.33 14.70
C PHE A 183 -2.88 5.45 13.86
N ARG A 184 -2.51 6.53 14.54
CA ARG A 184 -1.68 7.62 14.01
C ARG A 184 -0.59 7.98 15.02
N ALA A 185 0.59 8.34 14.51
CA ALA A 185 1.67 8.96 15.28
C ALA A 185 2.44 9.96 14.41
N SER A 186 3.35 10.71 14.98
CA SER A 186 4.33 11.47 14.20
C SER A 186 5.26 10.51 13.45
N ILE A 187 5.75 10.88 12.27
CA ILE A 187 6.78 10.12 11.56
C ILE A 187 8.03 10.04 12.43
N GLU A 188 8.49 11.19 12.93
CA GLU A 188 9.66 11.22 13.80
C GLU A 188 9.28 10.86 15.24
N ILE A 189 10.13 10.05 15.87
CA ILE A 189 9.94 9.66 17.28
C ILE A 189 10.16 10.90 18.17
N PRO A 190 9.27 11.18 19.14
CA PRO A 190 9.45 12.33 20.05
C PRO A 190 10.81 12.32 20.74
N LYS A 191 11.40 13.50 20.89
CA LYS A 191 12.73 13.64 21.49
C LYS A 191 12.84 12.96 22.84
N GLY A 192 13.86 12.12 23.00
CA GLY A 192 14.12 11.38 24.24
C GLY A 192 13.28 10.10 24.41
N GLN A 193 12.51 9.73 23.41
CA GLN A 193 11.72 8.50 23.37
C GLN A 193 12.29 7.49 22.36
N THR A 194 11.79 6.30 22.40
CA THR A 194 12.10 5.18 21.48
C THR A 194 10.84 4.69 20.80
N ALA A 195 10.98 3.85 19.79
CA ALA A 195 9.85 3.21 19.11
C ALA A 195 8.92 2.44 20.08
N ALA A 196 9.48 1.91 21.18
CA ALA A 196 8.75 1.09 22.15
C ALA A 196 8.03 1.90 23.25
N ASN A 197 8.47 3.14 23.50
CA ASN A 197 7.90 3.96 24.60
C ASN A 197 7.38 5.33 24.16
N ARG A 198 7.21 5.55 22.87
CA ARG A 198 6.67 6.80 22.32
C ARG A 198 5.24 7.04 22.81
N THR A 199 4.94 8.27 23.17
CA THR A 199 3.66 8.67 23.81
C THR A 199 2.70 9.40 22.89
N ASP A 200 3.09 9.61 21.62
CA ASP A 200 2.32 10.35 20.63
C ASP A 200 1.38 9.46 19.77
N ILE A 201 1.34 8.16 20.07
CA ILE A 201 0.44 7.22 19.40
C ILE A 201 -1.00 7.52 19.80
N LYS A 202 -1.86 7.69 18.79
CA LYS A 202 -3.31 7.89 18.97
C LYS A 202 -4.08 6.82 18.24
N VAL A 203 -5.08 6.24 18.88
CA VAL A 203 -6.11 5.42 18.22
C VAL A 203 -7.05 6.37 17.50
N ILE A 204 -7.24 6.18 16.19
CA ILE A 204 -8.17 6.98 15.37
C ILE A 204 -9.48 6.22 15.21
N PHE A 205 -9.42 4.92 14.98
CA PHE A 205 -10.55 4.01 14.89
C PHE A 205 -10.27 2.78 15.73
N ASP A 206 -11.28 2.28 16.41
CA ASP A 206 -11.26 1.05 17.20
C ASP A 206 -12.50 0.19 16.92
N CYS A 207 -12.55 -0.99 17.50
CA CYS A 207 -13.66 -1.93 17.33
C CYS A 207 -13.96 -2.23 15.86
N LEU A 208 -12.93 -2.24 15.00
CA LEU A 208 -13.06 -2.63 13.59
C LEU A 208 -12.99 -4.16 13.49
N PRO A 209 -13.66 -4.78 12.49
CA PRO A 209 -13.57 -6.24 12.31
C PRO A 209 -12.13 -6.70 12.06
N GLU A 210 -11.57 -6.42 10.90
CA GLU A 210 -10.18 -6.74 10.54
C GLU A 210 -9.63 -5.74 9.51
N PRO A 211 -9.22 -4.52 9.92
CA PRO A 211 -8.66 -3.54 8.99
C PRO A 211 -7.30 -4.01 8.46
N ILE A 212 -7.12 -3.97 7.14
CA ILE A 212 -5.93 -4.47 6.46
C ILE A 212 -5.12 -3.32 5.87
N ASP A 213 -5.40 -2.90 4.66
CA ASP A 213 -4.61 -1.91 3.93
C ASP A 213 -5.17 -0.50 4.10
N LEU A 214 -4.29 0.49 3.98
CA LEU A 214 -4.60 1.91 4.14
C LEU A 214 -4.12 2.70 2.94
N GLU A 215 -4.99 3.58 2.41
CA GLU A 215 -4.61 4.60 1.45
C GLU A 215 -5.13 5.98 1.87
N LEU A 216 -4.33 7.01 1.59
CA LEU A 216 -4.64 8.37 2.00
C LEU A 216 -4.79 9.29 0.78
N ASP A 217 -6.01 9.77 0.56
CA ASP A 217 -6.25 10.90 -0.32
C ASP A 217 -5.78 12.18 0.40
N LEU A 218 -4.55 12.59 0.11
CA LEU A 218 -3.92 13.76 0.72
C LEU A 218 -4.54 15.08 0.28
N GLU A 219 -5.17 15.12 -0.89
CA GLU A 219 -5.81 16.31 -1.43
C GLU A 219 -7.12 16.59 -0.72
N ASN A 220 -7.98 15.58 -0.61
CA ASN A 220 -9.29 15.67 0.01
C ASN A 220 -9.30 15.34 1.51
N ARG A 221 -8.16 14.91 2.06
CA ARG A 221 -7.99 14.58 3.49
C ARG A 221 -8.88 13.42 3.93
N ILE A 222 -8.93 12.35 3.12
CA ILE A 222 -9.75 11.18 3.38
C ILE A 222 -8.84 9.95 3.48
N LEU A 223 -8.99 9.19 4.56
CA LEU A 223 -8.39 7.88 4.74
C LEU A 223 -9.34 6.82 4.21
N TYR A 224 -8.83 5.91 3.40
CA TYR A 224 -9.50 4.71 2.94
C TYR A 224 -8.84 3.48 3.55
N TRP A 225 -9.63 2.44 3.84
CA TRP A 225 -9.09 1.15 4.26
C TRP A 225 -9.96 -0.01 3.82
N THR A 226 -9.31 -1.15 3.58
CA THR A 226 -9.98 -2.43 3.42
C THR A 226 -10.21 -3.07 4.77
N ASP A 227 -11.34 -3.74 4.94
CA ASP A 227 -11.64 -4.56 6.10
C ASP A 227 -12.06 -5.95 5.62
N ARG A 228 -11.33 -6.98 6.03
CA ARG A 228 -11.55 -8.36 5.56
C ARG A 228 -12.43 -9.18 6.50
N GLY A 229 -12.79 -8.66 7.66
CA GLY A 229 -13.64 -9.37 8.62
C GLY A 229 -15.02 -9.76 8.06
N ASP A 230 -15.88 -10.33 8.89
CA ASP A 230 -17.19 -10.78 8.48
C ASP A 230 -18.19 -9.64 8.25
N PRO A 231 -19.12 -9.81 7.31
CA PRO A 231 -20.24 -8.89 7.14
C PRO A 231 -21.10 -8.75 8.42
N PRO A 232 -21.78 -7.61 8.65
CA PRO A 232 -21.96 -6.51 7.67
C PRO A 232 -20.86 -5.45 7.66
N ARG A 233 -19.94 -5.43 8.63
CA ARG A 233 -18.91 -4.38 8.77
C ARG A 233 -17.60 -4.76 8.11
N GLY A 234 -17.33 -6.04 7.92
CA GLY A 234 -16.18 -6.58 7.19
C GLY A 234 -16.51 -6.93 5.75
N ASN A 235 -15.52 -7.39 5.00
CA ASN A 235 -15.56 -7.57 3.54
C ASN A 235 -15.94 -6.28 2.81
N THR A 236 -15.32 -5.15 3.25
CA THR A 236 -15.67 -3.80 2.86
C THR A 236 -14.45 -2.95 2.49
N VAL A 237 -14.70 -1.86 1.77
CA VAL A 237 -13.83 -0.66 1.79
C VAL A 237 -14.57 0.41 2.55
N ASN A 238 -13.85 1.04 3.44
CA ASN A 238 -14.33 2.12 4.29
C ASN A 238 -13.55 3.40 3.99
N ARG A 239 -14.16 4.56 4.29
CA ARG A 239 -13.47 5.84 4.27
C ARG A 239 -13.89 6.73 5.42
N ALA A 240 -13.01 7.65 5.80
CA ALA A 240 -13.33 8.69 6.78
C ALA A 240 -12.43 9.91 6.58
N PRO A 241 -12.90 11.13 6.91
CA PRO A 241 -12.02 12.29 7.00
C PRO A 241 -10.99 12.06 8.11
N ILE A 242 -9.76 12.56 7.89
CA ILE A 242 -8.67 12.47 8.89
C ILE A 242 -8.47 13.79 9.67
N ASP A 243 -9.17 14.83 9.27
CA ASP A 243 -9.20 16.13 9.91
C ASP A 243 -10.57 16.34 10.55
N GLY A 244 -10.60 16.74 11.82
CA GLY A 244 -11.82 16.95 12.61
C GLY A 244 -11.57 16.76 14.10
N ALA A 245 -12.58 17.04 14.89
CA ALA A 245 -12.56 16.70 16.32
C ALA A 245 -12.59 15.17 16.49
N PRO A 246 -12.01 14.62 17.58
CA PRO A 246 -11.99 13.16 17.80
C PRO A 246 -13.38 12.50 17.76
N GLU A 247 -14.42 13.24 18.11
CA GLU A 247 -15.81 12.81 18.02
C GLU A 247 -16.31 12.69 16.57
N ASP A 248 -15.81 13.52 15.65
CA ASP A 248 -16.16 13.51 14.22
C ASP A 248 -15.43 12.41 13.46
N LEU A 249 -14.23 12.01 13.92
CA LEU A 249 -13.41 10.95 13.33
C LEU A 249 -14.00 9.55 13.52
N ARG A 250 -15.01 9.37 14.40
CA ARG A 250 -15.62 8.07 14.69
C ARG A 250 -16.64 7.61 13.65
N SER A 251 -17.02 8.44 12.69
CA SER A 251 -17.96 8.08 11.65
C SER A 251 -17.22 7.67 10.35
N SER A 252 -16.99 6.38 10.20
CA SER A 252 -16.57 5.83 8.90
C SER A 252 -17.79 5.54 8.02
N GLU A 253 -17.59 5.68 6.73
CA GLU A 253 -18.55 5.30 5.70
C GLU A 253 -18.07 4.03 5.00
N ILE A 254 -18.95 3.02 4.85
CA ILE A 254 -18.69 1.88 3.99
C ILE A 254 -18.99 2.31 2.56
N VAL A 255 -17.95 2.36 1.70
CA VAL A 255 -18.12 2.74 0.29
C VAL A 255 -18.19 1.53 -0.64
N LEU A 256 -17.56 0.40 -0.29
CA LEU A 256 -17.74 -0.87 -0.99
C LEU A 256 -18.07 -1.96 0.02
N ASN A 257 -18.89 -2.91 -0.40
CA ASN A 257 -19.22 -4.12 0.36
C ASN A 257 -19.17 -5.35 -0.55
N HIS A 258 -19.42 -6.53 0.00
CA HIS A 258 -19.40 -7.80 -0.73
C HIS A 258 -18.05 -8.05 -1.44
N LEU A 259 -16.95 -7.81 -0.76
CA LEU A 259 -15.63 -8.33 -1.07
C LEU A 259 -15.53 -9.76 -0.52
N MET A 260 -14.50 -10.49 -0.92
CA MET A 260 -14.19 -11.83 -0.41
C MET A 260 -12.82 -11.80 0.25
N GLU A 261 -12.76 -11.32 1.49
CA GLU A 261 -11.56 -10.97 2.23
C GLU A 261 -10.72 -9.91 1.49
N GLY A 262 -11.23 -8.66 1.50
CA GLY A 262 -10.57 -7.52 0.85
C GLY A 262 -9.20 -7.23 1.46
N ILE A 263 -8.15 -7.13 0.62
CA ILE A 263 -6.76 -6.95 1.06
C ILE A 263 -6.22 -5.61 0.59
N GLY A 264 -5.81 -5.49 -0.67
CA GLY A 264 -5.13 -4.31 -1.18
C GLY A 264 -6.09 -3.23 -1.68
N ILE A 265 -5.69 -1.98 -1.55
CA ILE A 265 -6.38 -0.84 -2.13
C ILE A 265 -5.38 0.12 -2.76
N ALA A 266 -5.70 0.65 -3.94
CA ALA A 266 -4.95 1.72 -4.59
C ALA A 266 -5.91 2.82 -5.06
N LEU A 267 -5.48 4.08 -4.96
CA LEU A 267 -6.26 5.24 -5.37
C LEU A 267 -5.67 5.92 -6.61
N ASP A 268 -6.53 6.20 -7.57
CA ASP A 268 -6.31 7.18 -8.64
C ASP A 268 -7.19 8.40 -8.32
N VAL A 269 -6.69 9.29 -7.47
CA VAL A 269 -7.44 10.46 -7.01
C VAL A 269 -7.79 11.39 -8.17
N PRO A 270 -6.86 11.73 -9.09
CA PRO A 270 -7.19 12.57 -10.26
C PRO A 270 -8.25 11.93 -11.18
N GLY A 271 -8.23 10.61 -11.37
CA GLY A 271 -9.20 9.87 -12.17
C GLY A 271 -10.48 9.54 -11.42
N ASN A 272 -10.61 9.91 -10.13
CA ASN A 272 -11.74 9.57 -9.25
C ASN A 272 -12.00 8.05 -9.21
N ARG A 273 -10.94 7.23 -9.11
CA ARG A 273 -11.04 5.76 -9.11
C ARG A 273 -10.27 5.14 -7.94
N MET A 274 -10.78 4.01 -7.46
CA MET A 274 -10.06 3.09 -6.60
C MET A 274 -10.00 1.70 -7.25
N PHE A 275 -8.97 0.94 -6.89
CA PHE A 275 -8.79 -0.46 -7.27
C PHE A 275 -8.60 -1.29 -6.00
N VAL A 276 -9.30 -2.41 -5.91
CA VAL A 276 -9.33 -3.24 -4.70
C VAL A 276 -9.14 -4.70 -5.08
N THR A 277 -8.32 -5.40 -4.33
CA THR A 277 -8.07 -6.84 -4.47
C THR A 277 -8.65 -7.62 -3.30
N ASP A 278 -8.98 -8.89 -3.53
CA ASP A 278 -9.41 -9.81 -2.48
C ASP A 278 -8.76 -11.20 -2.58
N LEU A 279 -8.86 -11.99 -1.52
CA LEU A 279 -8.28 -13.33 -1.46
C LEU A 279 -9.04 -14.36 -2.31
N ALA A 280 -10.24 -14.08 -2.78
CA ALA A 280 -10.91 -14.91 -3.78
C ALA A 280 -10.40 -14.68 -5.21
N GLY A 281 -9.44 -13.77 -5.39
CA GLY A 281 -8.79 -13.52 -6.66
C GLY A 281 -9.52 -12.53 -7.54
N SER A 282 -10.27 -11.61 -6.93
CA SER A 282 -10.98 -10.57 -7.67
C SER A 282 -10.22 -9.25 -7.62
N ILE A 283 -10.34 -8.47 -8.70
CA ILE A 283 -9.99 -7.07 -8.74
C ILE A 283 -11.26 -6.28 -9.08
N TYR A 284 -11.54 -5.31 -8.23
CA TYR A 284 -12.65 -4.37 -8.42
C TYR A 284 -12.11 -2.99 -8.75
N SER A 285 -12.83 -2.28 -9.62
CA SER A 285 -12.69 -0.85 -9.81
C SER A 285 -13.97 -0.15 -9.41
N ALA A 286 -13.88 0.98 -8.73
CA ALA A 286 -15.01 1.81 -8.35
C ALA A 286 -14.60 3.29 -8.33
N ASN A 287 -15.58 4.20 -8.34
CA ASN A 287 -15.31 5.59 -7.99
C ASN A 287 -14.91 5.72 -6.52
N LEU A 288 -14.27 6.82 -6.14
CA LEU A 288 -13.84 7.05 -4.75
C LEU A 288 -14.99 7.14 -3.74
N ASP A 289 -16.22 7.39 -4.22
CA ASP A 289 -17.44 7.34 -3.41
C ASP A 289 -18.12 5.95 -3.39
N GLY A 290 -17.48 4.95 -4.00
CA GLY A 290 -18.00 3.58 -4.09
C GLY A 290 -18.99 3.34 -5.23
N SER A 291 -19.43 4.37 -5.93
CA SER A 291 -20.30 4.21 -7.11
C SER A 291 -19.54 3.53 -8.26
N ASP A 292 -20.28 3.03 -9.25
CA ASP A 292 -19.74 2.38 -10.45
C ASP A 292 -18.76 1.22 -10.13
N LYS A 293 -19.07 0.41 -9.08
CA LYS A 293 -18.32 -0.80 -8.74
C LYS A 293 -18.39 -1.83 -9.86
N ARG A 294 -17.25 -2.27 -10.35
CA ARG A 294 -17.11 -3.26 -11.42
C ARG A 294 -16.02 -4.27 -11.07
N PRO A 295 -16.33 -5.57 -10.97
CA PRO A 295 -15.30 -6.60 -11.00
C PRO A 295 -14.78 -6.73 -12.43
N PHE A 296 -13.46 -6.67 -12.64
CA PHE A 296 -12.88 -6.87 -13.98
C PHE A 296 -11.89 -8.03 -14.05
N LEU A 297 -11.52 -8.59 -12.91
CA LEU A 297 -10.81 -9.86 -12.82
C LEU A 297 -11.43 -10.68 -11.71
N GLN A 298 -11.54 -11.99 -11.90
CA GLN A 298 -12.10 -12.94 -10.92
C GLN A 298 -11.33 -14.24 -10.96
N THR A 299 -11.26 -14.93 -9.84
CA THR A 299 -10.64 -16.27 -9.70
C THR A 299 -9.20 -16.35 -10.18
N GLN A 300 -8.43 -15.25 -10.04
CA GLN A 300 -7.02 -15.21 -10.46
C GLN A 300 -6.09 -15.99 -9.53
N GLY A 301 -6.51 -16.31 -8.35
CA GLY A 301 -5.74 -16.85 -7.22
C GLY A 301 -6.02 -16.00 -5.98
N ASN A 302 -5.19 -16.05 -4.96
CA ASN A 302 -5.32 -15.14 -3.81
C ASN A 302 -4.57 -13.86 -4.11
N LEU A 303 -5.29 -12.74 -4.27
CA LEU A 303 -4.66 -11.45 -4.54
C LEU A 303 -4.46 -10.66 -3.25
N THR A 304 -3.32 -9.98 -3.15
CA THR A 304 -2.96 -9.15 -1.99
C THR A 304 -2.76 -7.70 -2.43
N GLY A 305 -1.57 -7.14 -2.33
CA GLY A 305 -1.33 -5.74 -2.66
C GLY A 305 -1.66 -5.37 -4.11
N VAL A 306 -2.11 -4.15 -4.31
CA VAL A 306 -2.33 -3.52 -5.61
C VAL A 306 -1.75 -2.11 -5.59
N ALA A 307 -1.11 -1.70 -6.68
CA ALA A 307 -0.65 -0.33 -6.88
C ALA A 307 -1.09 0.17 -8.25
N TYR A 308 -1.44 1.44 -8.33
CA TYR A 308 -1.77 2.15 -9.57
C TYR A 308 -0.73 3.23 -9.84
N ALA A 309 -0.33 3.36 -11.09
CA ALA A 309 0.52 4.47 -11.53
C ALA A 309 0.25 4.83 -12.99
N GLU A 310 0.42 6.10 -13.33
CA GLU A 310 0.54 6.57 -14.70
C GLU A 310 2.01 6.49 -15.14
N ILE A 311 2.31 5.66 -16.16
CA ILE A 311 3.65 5.36 -16.67
C ILE A 311 3.84 5.85 -18.12
#